data_7261a0fbd762a4321a01567e8baed9a3
#
_entry.id   7261a0fbd762a4321a01567e8baed9a3
#
_cell.length_a   1.000
_cell.length_b   1.000
_cell.length_c   1.000
_cell.angle_alpha   90.00
_cell.angle_beta   90.00
_cell.angle_gamma   90.00
#
_symmetry.space_group_name_H-M   'P 1'
#
loop_
_entity.id
_entity.type
_entity.pdbx_description
1 polymer ?
#
loop_
_entity_poly.entity_id
_entity_poly.type
_entity_poly.pdbx_seq_one_letter_code
_entity_poly.pdbx_strand_id
1 'polypeptide(L)'
;MNEFRFESVNKLLEESFRKNWDRLALSNYQGVSLCYRDVARRIEKLHIAFEKCFLHKGDKVAICARNQVNWAVSFLATMTYGAVPVPILHEFKPGNIHYLVNHSEAKVLFVDDVIWEGLSADEMPGLFAVVRINTFQLLYSKVPRITEAREHMNEYFGKRHPNSFEPEDLNYYKDSPNELAMINYTSGTSGFSKGVMIPYRALCSNIQFAKHVLPELNNQTNVVAMLPSAHMYGMMFEFLFEMTIGAHVHFLTRVPSPKIIMQALAEVKPNIIIAVPLIIEKVYKSKIQKIVEKGSVKTLLKVPVIDKMIQKKICGELVSAFGGNFVEVIMGGAAFNKEIEKFFWDIAFPYTVGYGMTECAPIITYAHYDDKRLYSCGKAALNISIRIDSPDPEKIEGEIQTYGPNIALGYYKNEEATKDLFTEDGWLRTGDMGIIDKDGYLYIRGRYKCMFLGPNGQNIYPEELESVINSFAYVVDSLVIEDNGGLTALVYPDYHQGELDGMNREDLEKTLTSQLPEINREIPNYAKIKKIEFMPEDFERTPKKSIKRYLYQRNK
;
A
#
# COMPACT_ATOMS: atom_id res chain seq x y z
N MET A 1 3.03 20.54 -21.20
CA MET A 1 2.54 19.29 -20.58
C MET A 1 2.26 18.33 -21.73
N ASN A 2 2.86 17.12 -21.72
CA ASN A 2 2.46 16.09 -22.66
C ASN A 2 1.01 15.72 -22.34
N GLU A 3 0.14 15.75 -23.34
CA GLU A 3 -1.27 15.38 -23.19
C GLU A 3 -1.36 13.90 -22.82
N PHE A 4 -2.12 13.54 -21.77
CA PHE A 4 -2.33 12.15 -21.38
C PHE A 4 -2.96 11.39 -22.55
N ARG A 5 -2.28 10.34 -23.00
CA ARG A 5 -2.78 9.42 -24.02
C ARG A 5 -3.05 8.06 -23.38
N PHE A 6 -4.31 7.64 -23.41
CA PHE A 6 -4.70 6.33 -22.90
C PHE A 6 -4.09 5.20 -23.75
N GLU A 7 -3.52 4.23 -23.05
CA GLU A 7 -3.11 2.93 -23.60
C GLU A 7 -3.90 1.85 -22.85
N SER A 8 -4.43 0.87 -23.59
CA SER A 8 -5.15 -0.24 -22.96
C SER A 8 -4.23 -1.03 -22.04
N VAL A 9 -4.62 -1.17 -20.77
CA VAL A 9 -3.83 -1.88 -19.76
C VAL A 9 -3.73 -3.37 -20.10
N ASN A 10 -4.85 -3.96 -20.54
CA ASN A 10 -4.86 -5.37 -20.95
C ASN A 10 -4.01 -5.61 -22.19
N LYS A 11 -3.94 -4.65 -23.12
CA LYS A 11 -3.02 -4.72 -24.26
C LYS A 11 -1.55 -4.66 -23.83
N LEU A 12 -1.20 -3.75 -22.90
CA LEU A 12 0.15 -3.69 -22.34
C LEU A 12 0.54 -5.01 -21.68
N LEU A 13 -0.37 -5.65 -20.94
CA LEU A 13 -0.16 -6.98 -20.37
C LEU A 13 0.02 -8.03 -21.45
N GLU A 14 -0.85 -8.07 -22.46
CA GLU A 14 -0.77 -9.04 -23.57
C GLU A 14 0.57 -8.94 -24.31
N GLU A 15 1.01 -7.73 -24.66
CA GLU A 15 2.30 -7.49 -25.32
C GLU A 15 3.47 -7.90 -24.44
N SER A 16 3.42 -7.61 -23.14
CA SER A 16 4.43 -8.02 -22.16
C SER A 16 4.52 -9.55 -22.06
N PHE A 17 3.37 -10.23 -21.97
CA PHE A 17 3.32 -11.69 -21.90
C PHE A 17 3.88 -12.35 -23.17
N ARG A 18 3.50 -11.86 -24.34
CA ARG A 18 4.03 -12.35 -25.63
C ARG A 18 5.54 -12.22 -25.72
N LYS A 19 6.07 -11.04 -25.35
CA LYS A 19 7.50 -10.72 -25.41
C LYS A 19 8.36 -11.53 -24.42
N ASN A 20 7.81 -11.86 -23.26
CA ASN A 20 8.56 -12.47 -22.15
C ASN A 20 8.17 -13.94 -21.88
N TRP A 21 7.57 -14.63 -22.84
CA TRP A 21 6.92 -15.94 -22.76
C TRP A 21 7.64 -16.97 -21.89
N ASP A 22 8.93 -17.16 -22.11
CA ASP A 22 9.75 -18.14 -21.41
C ASP A 22 10.46 -17.61 -20.15
N ARG A 23 10.30 -16.31 -19.84
CA ARG A 23 10.92 -15.69 -18.67
C ARG A 23 10.12 -15.98 -17.40
N LEU A 24 10.80 -16.01 -16.25
CA LEU A 24 10.11 -16.04 -14.96
C LEU A 24 9.26 -14.78 -14.77
N ALA A 25 8.03 -14.96 -14.31
CA ALA A 25 7.04 -13.91 -14.10
C ALA A 25 6.69 -13.75 -12.63
N LEU A 26 6.26 -14.82 -12.00
CA LEU A 26 5.72 -14.82 -10.64
C LEU A 26 6.33 -15.95 -9.81
N SER A 27 6.76 -15.65 -8.59
CA SER A 27 7.22 -16.66 -7.63
C SER A 27 6.60 -16.44 -6.25
N ASN A 28 6.26 -17.53 -5.58
CA ASN A 28 6.17 -17.51 -4.12
C ASN A 28 7.59 -17.57 -3.58
N TYR A 29 7.99 -16.62 -2.75
CA TYR A 29 9.33 -16.62 -2.16
C TYR A 29 9.60 -17.94 -1.46
N GLN A 30 10.71 -18.62 -1.83
CA GLN A 30 11.06 -19.99 -1.40
C GLN A 30 10.00 -21.05 -1.78
N GLY A 31 9.24 -20.84 -2.84
CA GLY A 31 8.20 -21.76 -3.29
C GLY A 31 8.11 -21.87 -4.81
N VAL A 32 6.92 -22.07 -5.34
CA VAL A 32 6.67 -22.23 -6.77
C VAL A 32 7.05 -21.00 -7.56
N SER A 33 7.64 -21.20 -8.74
CA SER A 33 7.92 -20.17 -9.73
C SER A 33 7.22 -20.50 -11.04
N LEU A 34 6.66 -19.49 -11.71
CA LEU A 34 5.98 -19.60 -12.99
C LEU A 34 6.63 -18.68 -14.02
N CYS A 35 6.81 -19.19 -15.24
CA CYS A 35 7.12 -18.36 -16.40
C CYS A 35 5.86 -17.61 -16.87
N TYR A 36 6.02 -16.58 -17.72
CA TYR A 36 4.91 -15.85 -18.33
C TYR A 36 3.95 -16.79 -19.06
N ARG A 37 4.45 -17.80 -19.78
CA ARG A 37 3.63 -18.85 -20.44
C ARG A 37 2.78 -19.66 -19.45
N ASP A 38 3.31 -19.95 -18.26
CA ASP A 38 2.58 -20.74 -17.26
C ASP A 38 1.46 -19.91 -16.64
N VAL A 39 1.72 -18.61 -16.41
CA VAL A 39 0.70 -17.64 -15.96
C VAL A 39 -0.37 -17.49 -17.04
N ALA A 40 0.00 -17.27 -18.29
CA ALA A 40 -0.90 -17.16 -19.44
C ALA A 40 -1.80 -18.39 -19.59
N ARG A 41 -1.23 -19.60 -19.47
CA ARG A 41 -1.99 -20.86 -19.51
C ARG A 41 -3.00 -20.97 -18.37
N ARG A 42 -2.66 -20.51 -17.17
CA ARG A 42 -3.59 -20.49 -16.03
C ARG A 42 -4.69 -19.45 -16.24
N ILE A 43 -4.36 -18.28 -16.75
CA ILE A 43 -5.32 -17.23 -17.13
C ILE A 43 -6.31 -17.80 -18.15
N GLU A 44 -5.85 -18.43 -19.23
CA GLU A 44 -6.69 -19.01 -20.26
C GLU A 44 -7.65 -20.08 -19.70
N LYS A 45 -7.16 -20.95 -18.82
CA LYS A 45 -8.02 -21.93 -18.12
C LYS A 45 -9.09 -21.25 -17.27
N LEU A 46 -8.77 -20.15 -16.60
CA LEU A 46 -9.76 -19.38 -15.84
C LEU A 46 -10.76 -18.66 -16.76
N HIS A 47 -10.32 -18.15 -17.93
CA HIS A 47 -11.22 -17.59 -18.95
C HIS A 47 -12.23 -18.62 -19.42
N ILE A 48 -11.77 -19.84 -19.73
CA ILE A 48 -12.66 -20.97 -20.10
C ILE A 48 -13.65 -21.27 -18.95
N ALA A 49 -13.20 -21.29 -17.70
CA ALA A 49 -14.07 -21.49 -16.55
C ALA A 49 -15.11 -20.37 -16.44
N PHE A 50 -14.73 -19.12 -16.58
CA PHE A 50 -15.62 -17.97 -16.52
C PHE A 50 -16.70 -18.01 -17.59
N GLU A 51 -16.34 -18.35 -18.84
CA GLU A 51 -17.31 -18.56 -19.92
C GLU A 51 -18.31 -19.66 -19.60
N LYS A 52 -17.82 -20.81 -19.09
CA LYS A 52 -18.69 -21.95 -18.72
C LYS A 52 -19.59 -21.63 -17.53
N CYS A 53 -19.18 -20.71 -16.67
CA CYS A 53 -19.92 -20.25 -15.51
C CYS A 53 -20.88 -19.09 -15.81
N PHE A 54 -21.01 -18.66 -17.08
CA PHE A 54 -21.80 -17.49 -17.49
C PHE A 54 -21.37 -16.20 -16.78
N LEU A 55 -20.10 -16.06 -16.48
CA LEU A 55 -19.56 -14.79 -16.06
C LEU A 55 -19.50 -13.86 -17.27
N HIS A 56 -20.05 -12.67 -17.14
CA HIS A 56 -20.07 -11.68 -18.20
C HIS A 56 -19.09 -10.55 -17.93
N LYS A 57 -18.79 -9.80 -18.97
CA LYS A 57 -18.06 -8.55 -18.86
C LYS A 57 -18.71 -7.63 -17.81
N GLY A 58 -17.89 -7.03 -16.94
CA GLY A 58 -18.35 -6.16 -15.86
C GLY A 58 -18.88 -6.87 -14.62
N ASP A 59 -19.05 -8.21 -14.65
CA ASP A 59 -19.33 -8.98 -13.43
C ASP A 59 -18.14 -8.91 -12.47
N LYS A 60 -18.42 -8.93 -11.18
CA LYS A 60 -17.42 -8.78 -10.13
C LYS A 60 -16.94 -10.14 -9.65
N VAL A 61 -15.62 -10.22 -9.43
CA VAL A 61 -14.94 -11.40 -8.89
C VAL A 61 -14.13 -10.97 -7.66
N ALA A 62 -14.53 -11.45 -6.50
CA ALA A 62 -13.85 -11.18 -5.24
C ALA A 62 -12.62 -12.07 -5.08
N ILE A 63 -11.54 -11.50 -4.54
CA ILE A 63 -10.28 -12.19 -4.26
C ILE A 63 -9.86 -11.85 -2.84
N CYS A 64 -9.94 -12.82 -1.92
CA CYS A 64 -9.64 -12.66 -0.51
C CYS A 64 -8.62 -13.70 -0.06
N ALA A 65 -7.33 -13.37 -0.15
CA ALA A 65 -6.24 -14.25 0.21
C ALA A 65 -4.95 -13.46 0.49
N ARG A 66 -3.98 -14.15 1.09
CA ARG A 66 -2.61 -13.61 1.23
C ARG A 66 -1.92 -13.50 -0.12
N ASN A 67 -0.86 -12.68 -0.14
CA ASN A 67 -0.01 -12.55 -1.33
C ASN A 67 0.51 -13.91 -1.78
N GLN A 68 0.26 -14.25 -3.03
CA GLN A 68 0.76 -15.48 -3.66
C GLN A 68 0.56 -15.44 -5.18
N VAL A 69 1.27 -16.31 -5.87
CA VAL A 69 1.18 -16.45 -7.34
C VAL A 69 -0.25 -16.62 -7.82
N ASN A 70 -1.05 -17.47 -7.16
CA ASN A 70 -2.43 -17.70 -7.60
C ASN A 70 -3.37 -16.51 -7.33
N TRP A 71 -3.05 -15.64 -6.34
CA TRP A 71 -3.74 -14.36 -6.18
C TRP A 71 -3.55 -13.49 -7.44
N ALA A 72 -2.31 -13.37 -7.89
CA ALA A 72 -1.95 -12.60 -9.07
C ALA A 72 -2.61 -13.19 -10.34
N VAL A 73 -2.58 -14.52 -10.50
CA VAL A 73 -3.25 -15.21 -11.61
C VAL A 73 -4.76 -14.94 -11.61
N SER A 74 -5.42 -15.03 -10.44
CA SER A 74 -6.86 -14.77 -10.32
C SER A 74 -7.22 -13.32 -10.67
N PHE A 75 -6.39 -12.36 -10.21
CA PHE A 75 -6.56 -10.94 -10.51
C PHE A 75 -6.40 -10.67 -12.02
N LEU A 76 -5.30 -11.14 -12.62
CA LEU A 76 -5.03 -10.96 -14.05
C LEU A 76 -6.10 -11.64 -14.92
N ALA A 77 -6.49 -12.88 -14.58
CA ALA A 77 -7.54 -13.58 -15.30
C ALA A 77 -8.87 -12.82 -15.28
N THR A 78 -9.23 -12.25 -14.13
CA THR A 78 -10.45 -11.47 -14.00
C THR A 78 -10.40 -10.20 -14.85
N MET A 79 -9.30 -9.43 -14.75
CA MET A 79 -9.12 -8.19 -15.49
C MET A 79 -9.05 -8.43 -17.01
N THR A 80 -8.24 -9.40 -17.44
CA THR A 80 -8.03 -9.69 -18.85
C THR A 80 -9.20 -10.42 -19.53
N TYR A 81 -10.17 -10.93 -18.74
CA TYR A 81 -11.47 -11.40 -19.22
C TYR A 81 -12.47 -10.25 -19.45
N GLY A 82 -12.23 -9.08 -18.87
CA GLY A 82 -13.15 -7.95 -18.84
C GLY A 82 -14.16 -8.00 -17.68
N ALA A 83 -13.95 -8.88 -16.71
CA ALA A 83 -14.64 -8.85 -15.43
C ALA A 83 -13.91 -7.90 -14.48
N VAL A 84 -14.55 -7.51 -13.37
CA VAL A 84 -14.06 -6.52 -12.42
C VAL A 84 -13.52 -7.21 -11.17
N PRO A 85 -12.20 -7.24 -10.95
CA PRO A 85 -11.63 -7.76 -9.71
C PRO A 85 -12.00 -6.88 -8.51
N VAL A 86 -12.30 -7.54 -7.41
CA VAL A 86 -12.60 -6.94 -6.11
C VAL A 86 -11.63 -7.51 -5.09
N PRO A 87 -10.42 -6.95 -4.99
CA PRO A 87 -9.44 -7.39 -4.00
C PRO A 87 -9.92 -7.05 -2.58
N ILE A 88 -9.95 -8.06 -1.70
CA ILE A 88 -10.35 -7.94 -0.31
C ILE A 88 -9.15 -8.30 0.57
N LEU A 89 -8.83 -7.44 1.53
CA LEU A 89 -7.77 -7.72 2.48
C LEU A 89 -8.10 -8.95 3.33
N HIS A 90 -7.17 -9.90 3.39
CA HIS A 90 -7.33 -11.16 4.11
C HIS A 90 -7.44 -11.00 5.64
N GLU A 91 -7.13 -9.82 6.16
CA GLU A 91 -7.19 -9.47 7.58
C GLU A 91 -8.58 -8.97 8.03
N PHE A 92 -9.53 -8.82 7.10
CA PHE A 92 -10.90 -8.49 7.46
C PHE A 92 -11.57 -9.62 8.25
N LYS A 93 -12.40 -9.26 9.22
CA LYS A 93 -13.24 -10.22 9.95
C LYS A 93 -14.28 -10.85 9.01
N PRO A 94 -14.73 -12.09 9.27
CA PRO A 94 -15.70 -12.78 8.41
C PRO A 94 -16.93 -11.96 8.02
N GLY A 95 -17.57 -11.30 8.98
CA GLY A 95 -18.74 -10.46 8.70
C GLY A 95 -18.45 -9.29 7.75
N ASN A 96 -17.23 -8.74 7.78
CA ASN A 96 -16.83 -7.71 6.83
C ASN A 96 -16.62 -8.30 5.43
N ILE A 97 -16.05 -9.51 5.34
CA ILE A 97 -15.86 -10.18 4.03
C ILE A 97 -17.22 -10.49 3.41
N HIS A 98 -18.17 -11.06 4.18
CA HIS A 98 -19.55 -11.28 3.73
C HIS A 98 -20.17 -9.98 3.21
N TYR A 99 -20.05 -8.89 3.97
CA TYR A 99 -20.57 -7.59 3.55
C TYR A 99 -19.92 -7.11 2.23
N LEU A 100 -18.60 -7.18 2.09
CA LEU A 100 -17.90 -6.69 0.90
C LEU A 100 -18.23 -7.51 -0.35
N VAL A 101 -18.33 -8.83 -0.22
CA VAL A 101 -18.74 -9.73 -1.31
C VAL A 101 -20.17 -9.41 -1.75
N ASN A 102 -21.10 -9.24 -0.81
CA ASN A 102 -22.49 -8.90 -1.12
C ASN A 102 -22.62 -7.48 -1.69
N HIS A 103 -21.97 -6.49 -1.08
CA HIS A 103 -22.01 -5.10 -1.53
C HIS A 103 -21.45 -4.94 -2.94
N SER A 104 -20.35 -5.64 -3.27
CA SER A 104 -19.76 -5.63 -4.61
C SER A 104 -20.57 -6.42 -5.63
N GLU A 105 -21.55 -7.24 -5.20
CA GLU A 105 -22.31 -8.17 -6.06
C GLU A 105 -21.38 -9.19 -6.76
N ALA A 106 -20.31 -9.60 -6.08
CA ALA A 106 -19.38 -10.57 -6.63
C ALA A 106 -20.08 -11.91 -6.96
N LYS A 107 -19.78 -12.46 -8.13
CA LYS A 107 -20.32 -13.74 -8.60
C LYS A 107 -19.42 -14.92 -8.23
N VAL A 108 -18.13 -14.68 -8.14
CA VAL A 108 -17.13 -15.68 -7.77
C VAL A 108 -16.27 -15.12 -6.65
N LEU A 109 -15.89 -15.97 -5.70
CA LEU A 109 -14.95 -15.67 -4.64
C LEU A 109 -13.75 -16.63 -4.73
N PHE A 110 -12.55 -16.08 -4.96
CA PHE A 110 -11.29 -16.80 -4.72
C PHE A 110 -10.84 -16.54 -3.28
N VAL A 111 -10.57 -17.61 -2.51
CA VAL A 111 -10.30 -17.48 -1.06
C VAL A 111 -9.27 -18.50 -0.55
N ASP A 112 -8.51 -18.11 0.48
CA ASP A 112 -7.64 -19.02 1.24
C ASP A 112 -8.47 -19.93 2.16
N ASP A 113 -7.98 -21.17 2.42
CA ASP A 113 -8.64 -22.15 3.28
C ASP A 113 -8.93 -21.59 4.68
N VAL A 114 -7.92 -20.99 5.30
CA VAL A 114 -8.04 -20.43 6.67
C VAL A 114 -9.12 -19.35 6.76
N ILE A 115 -9.28 -18.55 5.69
CA ILE A 115 -10.32 -17.52 5.63
C ILE A 115 -11.68 -18.18 5.43
N TRP A 116 -11.74 -19.17 4.52
CA TRP A 116 -12.99 -19.86 4.20
C TRP A 116 -13.61 -20.60 5.39
N GLU A 117 -12.80 -21.15 6.30
CA GLU A 117 -13.26 -21.79 7.53
C GLU A 117 -14.15 -20.88 8.39
N GLY A 118 -13.95 -19.58 8.31
CA GLY A 118 -14.74 -18.56 9.03
C GLY A 118 -15.90 -17.97 8.21
N LEU A 119 -16.11 -18.41 6.95
CA LEU A 119 -17.14 -17.86 6.06
C LEU A 119 -18.28 -18.86 5.83
N SER A 120 -19.45 -18.33 5.46
CA SER A 120 -20.61 -19.12 5.04
C SER A 120 -21.09 -18.67 3.66
N ALA A 121 -21.31 -19.64 2.75
CA ALA A 121 -21.89 -19.35 1.45
C ALA A 121 -23.34 -18.82 1.55
N ASP A 122 -24.07 -19.22 2.58
CA ASP A 122 -25.46 -18.79 2.82
C ASP A 122 -25.52 -17.28 3.14
N GLU A 123 -24.48 -16.74 3.78
CA GLU A 123 -24.33 -15.31 4.04
C GLU A 123 -23.92 -14.51 2.79
N MET A 124 -23.62 -15.18 1.67
CA MET A 124 -23.22 -14.58 0.39
C MET A 124 -24.12 -15.09 -0.76
N PRO A 125 -25.43 -14.80 -0.73
CA PRO A 125 -26.42 -15.40 -1.64
C PRO A 125 -26.20 -15.06 -3.12
N GLY A 126 -25.44 -14.01 -3.45
CA GLY A 126 -25.09 -13.61 -4.82
C GLY A 126 -24.02 -14.46 -5.50
N LEU A 127 -23.26 -15.25 -4.74
CA LEU A 127 -22.18 -16.06 -5.29
C LEU A 127 -22.70 -17.24 -6.12
N PHE A 128 -22.04 -17.47 -7.26
CA PHE A 128 -22.21 -18.68 -8.08
C PHE A 128 -21.23 -19.76 -7.63
N ALA A 129 -20.01 -19.37 -7.27
CA ALA A 129 -18.94 -20.27 -6.86
C ALA A 129 -17.99 -19.65 -5.85
N VAL A 130 -17.41 -20.53 -5.02
CA VAL A 130 -16.25 -20.23 -4.18
C VAL A 130 -15.12 -21.16 -4.60
N VAL A 131 -13.96 -20.59 -4.86
CA VAL A 131 -12.78 -21.30 -5.38
C VAL A 131 -11.63 -21.17 -4.41
N ARG A 132 -11.06 -22.29 -4.02
CA ARG A 132 -9.81 -22.35 -3.23
C ARG A 132 -8.67 -21.77 -4.04
N ILE A 133 -8.05 -20.70 -3.57
CA ILE A 133 -7.05 -19.98 -4.35
C ILE A 133 -5.76 -20.79 -4.55
N ASN A 134 -5.38 -21.62 -3.56
CA ASN A 134 -4.12 -22.38 -3.60
C ASN A 134 -4.09 -23.45 -4.70
N THR A 135 -5.24 -24.04 -5.04
CA THR A 135 -5.35 -25.19 -5.96
C THR A 135 -6.34 -24.98 -7.10
N PHE A 136 -7.09 -23.87 -7.07
CA PHE A 136 -8.27 -23.65 -7.94
C PHE A 136 -9.34 -24.75 -7.83
N GLN A 137 -9.40 -25.46 -6.70
CA GLN A 137 -10.49 -26.39 -6.42
C GLN A 137 -11.76 -25.64 -6.05
N LEU A 138 -12.88 -26.19 -6.45
CA LEU A 138 -14.21 -25.66 -6.12
C LEU A 138 -14.55 -26.04 -4.66
N LEU A 139 -14.82 -25.04 -3.82
CA LEU A 139 -15.28 -25.22 -2.44
C LEU A 139 -16.81 -25.20 -2.32
N TYR A 140 -17.43 -24.39 -3.18
CA TYR A 140 -18.89 -24.23 -3.24
C TYR A 140 -19.33 -23.89 -4.65
N SER A 141 -20.48 -24.42 -5.08
CA SER A 141 -21.10 -24.09 -6.36
C SER A 141 -22.62 -24.17 -6.28
N LYS A 142 -23.29 -23.14 -6.77
CA LYS A 142 -24.74 -23.13 -7.02
C LYS A 142 -25.12 -23.70 -8.39
N VAL A 143 -24.14 -23.75 -9.30
CA VAL A 143 -24.42 -24.03 -10.72
C VAL A 143 -23.69 -25.33 -11.11
N PRO A 144 -24.40 -26.40 -11.46
CA PRO A 144 -23.78 -27.70 -11.82
C PRO A 144 -22.73 -27.60 -12.92
N ARG A 145 -22.92 -26.71 -13.91
CA ARG A 145 -21.93 -26.47 -14.98
C ARG A 145 -20.57 -25.99 -14.51
N ILE A 146 -20.48 -25.36 -13.34
CA ILE A 146 -19.20 -24.93 -12.77
C ILE A 146 -18.39 -26.16 -12.34
N THR A 147 -19.06 -27.13 -11.71
CA THR A 147 -18.45 -28.41 -11.33
C THR A 147 -17.97 -29.17 -12.56
N GLU A 148 -18.85 -29.30 -13.57
CA GLU A 148 -18.51 -29.92 -14.87
C GLU A 148 -17.31 -29.21 -15.54
N ALA A 149 -17.32 -27.87 -15.58
CA ALA A 149 -16.22 -27.09 -16.15
C ALA A 149 -14.89 -27.36 -15.44
N ARG A 150 -14.91 -27.55 -14.14
CA ARG A 150 -13.72 -27.86 -13.35
C ARG A 150 -13.20 -29.27 -13.63
N GLU A 151 -14.09 -30.26 -13.72
CA GLU A 151 -13.74 -31.66 -13.99
C GLU A 151 -13.15 -31.83 -15.38
N HIS A 152 -13.72 -31.14 -16.38
CA HIS A 152 -13.33 -31.25 -17.79
C HIS A 152 -12.39 -30.13 -18.27
N MET A 153 -11.77 -29.36 -17.37
CA MET A 153 -10.98 -28.18 -17.72
C MET A 153 -9.86 -28.48 -18.72
N ASN A 154 -9.14 -29.59 -18.54
CA ASN A 154 -8.06 -29.96 -19.48
C ASN A 154 -8.59 -30.38 -20.85
N GLU A 155 -9.77 -30.97 -20.91
CA GLU A 155 -10.42 -31.32 -22.17
C GLU A 155 -10.87 -30.04 -22.92
N TYR A 156 -11.52 -29.10 -22.22
CA TYR A 156 -11.90 -27.81 -22.82
C TYR A 156 -10.70 -27.01 -23.30
N PHE A 157 -9.62 -26.97 -22.51
CA PHE A 157 -8.38 -26.32 -22.90
C PHE A 157 -7.77 -27.00 -24.14
N GLY A 158 -7.67 -28.34 -24.17
CA GLY A 158 -7.15 -29.06 -25.33
C GLY A 158 -8.03 -28.95 -26.58
N LYS A 159 -9.36 -28.83 -26.44
CA LYS A 159 -10.25 -28.54 -27.58
C LYS A 159 -10.03 -27.13 -28.16
N ARG A 160 -9.74 -26.14 -27.30
CA ARG A 160 -9.48 -24.76 -27.72
C ARG A 160 -8.09 -24.62 -28.34
N HIS A 161 -7.10 -25.33 -27.81
CA HIS A 161 -5.71 -25.31 -28.22
C HIS A 161 -5.22 -26.74 -28.59
N PRO A 162 -5.64 -27.29 -29.74
CA PRO A 162 -5.43 -28.70 -30.05
C PRO A 162 -3.95 -29.07 -30.33
N ASN A 163 -3.14 -28.10 -30.75
CA ASN A 163 -1.71 -28.34 -31.04
C ASN A 163 -0.86 -27.91 -29.85
N SER A 164 -0.84 -26.62 -29.56
CA SER A 164 -0.10 -25.99 -28.47
C SER A 164 -0.77 -24.69 -28.10
N PHE A 165 -0.40 -24.12 -26.95
CA PHE A 165 -0.80 -22.78 -26.54
C PHE A 165 0.41 -21.85 -26.62
N GLU A 166 0.35 -20.95 -27.57
CA GLU A 166 1.47 -20.09 -27.98
C GLU A 166 1.19 -18.60 -27.69
N PRO A 167 2.20 -17.70 -27.74
CA PRO A 167 2.02 -16.28 -27.53
C PRO A 167 0.94 -15.65 -28.43
N GLU A 168 0.80 -16.15 -29.66
CA GLU A 168 -0.17 -15.65 -30.64
C GLU A 168 -1.61 -15.94 -30.28
N ASP A 169 -1.85 -16.96 -29.44
CA ASP A 169 -3.20 -17.33 -28.97
C ASP A 169 -3.74 -16.37 -27.89
N LEU A 170 -2.90 -15.51 -27.32
CA LEU A 170 -3.33 -14.53 -26.35
C LEU A 170 -4.30 -13.52 -27.00
N ASN A 171 -5.46 -13.36 -26.39
CA ASN A 171 -6.48 -12.42 -26.83
C ASN A 171 -7.22 -11.87 -25.59
N TYR A 172 -6.61 -10.85 -24.99
CA TYR A 172 -7.16 -10.23 -23.80
C TYR A 172 -8.25 -9.21 -24.13
N TYR A 173 -9.12 -8.97 -23.18
CA TYR A 173 -10.20 -7.99 -23.27
C TYR A 173 -9.64 -6.60 -23.63
N LYS A 174 -10.29 -5.92 -24.58
CA LYS A 174 -9.92 -4.55 -25.01
C LYS A 174 -10.65 -3.52 -24.12
N ASP A 175 -9.95 -3.01 -23.17
CA ASP A 175 -10.46 -2.02 -22.20
C ASP A 175 -10.52 -0.60 -22.78
N SER A 176 -11.43 0.19 -22.20
CA SER A 176 -11.68 1.60 -22.54
C SER A 176 -11.36 2.51 -21.35
N PRO A 177 -10.99 3.79 -21.57
CA PRO A 177 -10.43 4.66 -20.52
C PRO A 177 -11.33 4.83 -19.30
N ASN A 178 -12.62 5.06 -19.46
CA ASN A 178 -13.54 5.30 -18.36
C ASN A 178 -14.31 4.05 -17.90
N GLU A 179 -13.95 2.89 -18.44
CA GLU A 179 -14.51 1.63 -18.00
C GLU A 179 -13.97 1.23 -16.64
N LEU A 180 -14.83 0.63 -15.82
CA LEU A 180 -14.48 0.17 -14.47
C LEU A 180 -13.47 -0.99 -14.55
N ALA A 181 -12.25 -0.76 -14.11
CA ALA A 181 -11.19 -1.76 -14.09
C ALA A 181 -11.23 -2.62 -12.82
N MET A 182 -11.54 -2.02 -11.67
CA MET A 182 -11.61 -2.73 -10.39
C MET A 182 -12.38 -1.92 -9.35
N ILE A 183 -12.83 -2.59 -8.27
CA ILE A 183 -13.34 -1.95 -7.06
C ILE A 183 -12.38 -2.26 -5.91
N ASN A 184 -11.75 -1.24 -5.34
CA ASN A 184 -10.85 -1.39 -4.20
C ASN A 184 -11.48 -0.80 -2.94
N TYR A 185 -11.67 -1.61 -1.90
CA TYR A 185 -12.31 -1.17 -0.67
C TYR A 185 -11.32 -0.47 0.27
N THR A 186 -11.71 0.71 0.75
CA THR A 186 -10.99 1.45 1.79
C THR A 186 -11.64 1.25 3.14
N SER A 187 -10.83 1.13 4.20
CA SER A 187 -11.32 1.19 5.56
C SER A 187 -11.70 2.64 5.87
N GLY A 188 -12.99 2.98 5.78
CA GLY A 188 -13.48 4.31 6.13
C GLY A 188 -13.23 4.63 7.62
N THR A 189 -12.92 5.89 7.90
CA THR A 189 -12.85 6.42 9.29
C THR A 189 -14.20 6.39 10.01
N SER A 190 -15.30 6.21 9.27
CA SER A 190 -16.68 6.13 9.75
C SER A 190 -17.20 4.71 10.00
N GLY A 191 -16.36 3.68 9.96
CA GLY A 191 -16.71 2.29 10.30
C GLY A 191 -17.12 1.41 9.12
N PHE A 192 -17.63 1.95 8.01
CA PHE A 192 -17.97 1.19 6.81
C PHE A 192 -16.95 1.39 5.70
N SER A 193 -16.50 0.29 5.10
CA SER A 193 -15.58 0.34 3.96
C SER A 193 -16.28 0.89 2.72
N LYS A 194 -15.65 1.84 2.02
CA LYS A 194 -16.16 2.38 0.75
C LYS A 194 -15.47 1.68 -0.43
N GLY A 195 -16.24 1.25 -1.42
CA GLY A 195 -15.71 0.64 -2.65
C GLY A 195 -15.31 1.69 -3.66
N VAL A 196 -14.04 1.97 -3.79
CA VAL A 196 -13.50 2.94 -4.75
C VAL A 196 -13.55 2.35 -6.15
N MET A 197 -14.23 3.01 -7.07
CA MET A 197 -14.36 2.62 -8.48
C MET A 197 -13.17 3.12 -9.29
N ILE A 198 -12.22 2.25 -9.60
CA ILE A 198 -11.00 2.58 -10.35
C ILE A 198 -11.21 2.30 -11.84
N PRO A 199 -11.14 3.31 -12.72
CA PRO A 199 -11.22 3.13 -14.17
C PRO A 199 -9.87 2.72 -14.77
N TYR A 200 -9.88 2.13 -15.97
CA TYR A 200 -8.66 1.73 -16.66
C TYR A 200 -7.72 2.92 -16.94
N ARG A 201 -8.24 4.13 -17.19
CA ARG A 201 -7.39 5.32 -17.36
C ARG A 201 -6.54 5.63 -16.13
N ALA A 202 -7.07 5.33 -14.94
CA ALA A 202 -6.34 5.60 -13.71
C ALA A 202 -5.17 4.61 -13.51
N LEU A 203 -5.38 3.34 -13.85
CA LEU A 203 -4.30 2.34 -13.88
C LEU A 203 -3.25 2.69 -14.95
N CYS A 204 -3.69 3.04 -16.17
CA CYS A 204 -2.81 3.45 -17.26
C CYS A 204 -1.94 4.65 -16.88
N SER A 205 -2.53 5.68 -16.24
CA SER A 205 -1.81 6.86 -15.76
C SER A 205 -0.69 6.50 -14.78
N ASN A 206 -0.96 5.61 -13.84
CA ASN A 206 0.04 5.16 -12.87
C ASN A 206 1.15 4.31 -13.53
N ILE A 207 0.80 3.47 -14.51
CA ILE A 207 1.78 2.70 -15.30
C ILE A 207 2.69 3.65 -16.10
N GLN A 208 2.13 4.65 -16.77
CA GLN A 208 2.90 5.64 -17.53
C GLN A 208 3.79 6.48 -16.62
N PHE A 209 3.28 6.87 -15.45
CA PHE A 209 4.08 7.54 -14.43
C PHE A 209 5.29 6.67 -14.02
N ALA A 210 5.07 5.41 -13.65
CA ALA A 210 6.16 4.53 -13.21
C ALA A 210 7.20 4.30 -14.33
N LYS A 211 6.77 4.08 -15.58
CA LYS A 211 7.68 4.00 -16.75
C LYS A 211 8.50 5.28 -16.96
N HIS A 212 7.93 6.43 -16.67
CA HIS A 212 8.60 7.72 -16.85
C HIS A 212 9.65 8.01 -15.78
N VAL A 213 9.35 7.69 -14.52
CA VAL A 213 10.23 8.03 -13.38
C VAL A 213 11.25 6.93 -13.06
N LEU A 214 11.04 5.71 -13.52
CA LEU A 214 11.90 4.54 -13.31
C LEU A 214 12.26 3.87 -14.66
N PRO A 215 12.91 4.60 -15.58
CA PRO A 215 13.22 4.09 -16.93
C PRO A 215 14.24 2.93 -16.92
N GLU A 216 14.95 2.72 -15.81
CA GLU A 216 15.90 1.61 -15.64
C GLU A 216 15.19 0.26 -15.48
N LEU A 217 13.92 0.26 -15.02
CA LEU A 217 13.17 -0.97 -14.82
C LEU A 217 12.72 -1.55 -16.15
N ASN A 218 12.92 -2.85 -16.30
CA ASN A 218 12.65 -3.57 -17.53
C ASN A 218 12.38 -5.06 -17.24
N ASN A 219 12.41 -5.90 -18.27
CA ASN A 219 12.13 -7.33 -18.12
C ASN A 219 13.23 -8.16 -17.40
N GLN A 220 14.29 -7.53 -16.92
CA GLN A 220 15.28 -8.15 -16.02
C GLN A 220 15.06 -7.76 -14.56
N THR A 221 14.09 -6.89 -14.30
CA THR A 221 13.76 -6.40 -12.98
C THR A 221 13.21 -7.53 -12.10
N ASN A 222 13.70 -7.58 -10.87
CA ASN A 222 13.16 -8.39 -9.78
C ASN A 222 12.56 -7.49 -8.73
N VAL A 223 11.38 -7.86 -8.21
CA VAL A 223 10.69 -7.13 -7.14
C VAL A 223 10.25 -8.11 -6.06
N VAL A 224 10.37 -7.69 -4.81
CA VAL A 224 9.80 -8.42 -3.66
C VAL A 224 8.48 -7.77 -3.27
N ALA A 225 7.37 -8.44 -3.52
CA ALA A 225 6.05 -7.98 -3.15
C ALA A 225 5.78 -8.30 -1.66
N MET A 226 5.97 -7.30 -0.81
CA MET A 226 5.83 -7.42 0.65
C MET A 226 4.59 -6.72 1.21
N LEU A 227 4.01 -5.77 0.47
CA LEU A 227 2.77 -5.11 0.84
C LEU A 227 1.57 -6.01 0.47
N PRO A 228 0.43 -5.89 1.16
CA PRO A 228 -0.77 -6.64 0.78
C PRO A 228 -1.18 -6.36 -0.67
N SER A 229 -1.26 -7.39 -1.51
CA SER A 229 -1.64 -7.24 -2.93
C SER A 229 -3.08 -6.71 -3.11
N ALA A 230 -3.94 -6.84 -2.10
CA ALA A 230 -5.26 -6.23 -2.11
C ALA A 230 -5.24 -4.71 -1.78
N HIS A 231 -4.09 -4.15 -1.37
CA HIS A 231 -3.93 -2.73 -1.15
C HIS A 231 -3.43 -2.06 -2.43
N MET A 232 -4.05 -0.93 -2.81
CA MET A 232 -3.79 -0.25 -4.09
C MET A 232 -2.31 0.05 -4.34
N TYR A 233 -1.54 0.42 -3.31
CA TYR A 233 -0.13 0.75 -3.43
C TYR A 233 0.72 -0.48 -3.81
N GLY A 234 0.60 -1.58 -3.06
CA GLY A 234 1.30 -2.83 -3.39
C GLY A 234 0.81 -3.43 -4.71
N MET A 235 -0.50 -3.43 -4.95
CA MET A 235 -1.08 -3.94 -6.18
C MET A 235 -0.53 -3.22 -7.41
N MET A 236 -0.43 -1.89 -7.39
CA MET A 236 0.03 -1.11 -8.54
C MET A 236 1.54 -1.25 -8.74
N PHE A 237 2.38 -1.02 -7.70
CA PHE A 237 3.82 -0.82 -7.83
C PHE A 237 4.69 -2.00 -7.37
N GLU A 238 4.12 -3.08 -6.84
CA GLU A 238 4.84 -4.36 -6.63
C GLU A 238 4.35 -5.46 -7.58
N PHE A 239 3.26 -5.19 -8.35
CA PHE A 239 2.67 -6.24 -9.15
C PHE A 239 2.20 -5.77 -10.55
N LEU A 240 1.16 -4.91 -10.65
CA LEU A 240 0.53 -4.65 -11.95
C LEU A 240 1.47 -3.94 -12.94
N PHE A 241 2.16 -2.88 -12.50
CA PHE A 241 3.17 -2.19 -13.30
C PHE A 241 4.28 -3.17 -13.73
N GLU A 242 4.77 -3.97 -12.82
CA GLU A 242 5.85 -4.92 -13.04
C GLU A 242 5.49 -5.96 -14.11
N MET A 243 4.23 -6.42 -14.12
CA MET A 243 3.75 -7.34 -15.16
C MET A 243 3.72 -6.68 -16.55
N THR A 244 3.51 -5.36 -16.65
CA THR A 244 3.50 -4.65 -17.93
C THR A 244 4.88 -4.43 -18.52
N ILE A 245 5.95 -4.52 -17.73
CA ILE A 245 7.35 -4.39 -18.19
C ILE A 245 8.08 -5.72 -18.34
N GLY A 246 7.43 -6.82 -17.98
CA GLY A 246 8.03 -8.17 -18.09
C GLY A 246 8.91 -8.56 -16.91
N ALA A 247 8.78 -7.90 -15.77
CA ALA A 247 9.55 -8.14 -14.56
C ALA A 247 9.18 -9.46 -13.86
N HIS A 248 10.01 -9.89 -12.91
CA HIS A 248 9.80 -11.05 -12.06
C HIS A 248 9.40 -10.62 -10.65
N VAL A 249 8.17 -10.95 -10.23
CA VAL A 249 7.62 -10.59 -8.93
C VAL A 249 7.71 -11.77 -7.96
N HIS A 250 8.30 -11.54 -6.78
CA HIS A 250 8.46 -12.51 -5.70
C HIS A 250 7.52 -12.18 -4.54
N PHE A 251 6.45 -12.93 -4.37
CA PHE A 251 5.49 -12.72 -3.29
C PHE A 251 5.99 -13.28 -1.96
N LEU A 252 5.99 -12.46 -0.91
CA LEU A 252 6.15 -12.94 0.46
C LEU A 252 4.83 -13.56 0.93
N THR A 253 4.78 -14.89 0.99
CA THR A 253 3.57 -15.64 1.40
C THR A 253 3.41 -15.74 2.92
N ARG A 254 4.46 -15.40 3.68
CA ARG A 254 4.47 -15.37 5.15
C ARG A 254 4.23 -13.95 5.64
N VAL A 255 3.78 -13.83 6.90
CA VAL A 255 3.66 -12.52 7.55
C VAL A 255 5.01 -11.80 7.51
N PRO A 256 5.09 -10.59 6.93
CA PRO A 256 6.33 -9.86 6.77
C PRO A 256 6.89 -9.45 8.15
N SER A 257 7.89 -10.16 8.66
CA SER A 257 8.71 -9.71 9.78
C SER A 257 9.99 -9.04 9.25
N PRO A 258 10.63 -8.13 10.01
CA PRO A 258 11.89 -7.51 9.58
C PRO A 258 12.95 -8.53 9.17
N LYS A 259 13.04 -9.67 9.88
CA LYS A 259 13.98 -10.75 9.56
C LYS A 259 13.68 -11.40 8.20
N ILE A 260 12.40 -11.74 7.93
CA ILE A 260 11.98 -12.37 6.66
C ILE A 260 12.17 -11.40 5.50
N ILE A 261 11.80 -10.12 5.68
CA ILE A 261 11.98 -9.09 4.67
C ILE A 261 13.45 -8.94 4.30
N MET A 262 14.32 -8.75 5.30
CA MET A 262 15.76 -8.58 5.06
C MET A 262 16.39 -9.80 4.38
N GLN A 263 15.97 -11.01 4.76
CA GLN A 263 16.40 -12.23 4.10
C GLN A 263 15.97 -12.28 2.64
N ALA A 264 14.70 -11.98 2.35
CA ALA A 264 14.18 -11.96 0.99
C ALA A 264 14.87 -10.91 0.11
N LEU A 265 15.09 -9.69 0.64
CA LEU A 265 15.81 -8.63 -0.06
C LEU A 265 17.26 -9.03 -0.38
N ALA A 266 17.95 -9.66 0.57
CA ALA A 266 19.33 -10.14 0.38
C ALA A 266 19.44 -11.28 -0.66
N GLU A 267 18.46 -12.19 -0.71
CA GLU A 267 18.44 -13.33 -1.63
C GLU A 267 17.96 -12.93 -3.03
N VAL A 268 16.86 -12.16 -3.14
CA VAL A 268 16.27 -11.75 -4.42
C VAL A 268 17.03 -10.61 -5.07
N LYS A 269 17.63 -9.71 -4.28
CA LYS A 269 18.31 -8.49 -4.74
C LYS A 269 17.45 -7.64 -5.69
N PRO A 270 16.30 -7.15 -5.21
CA PRO A 270 15.34 -6.44 -6.05
C PRO A 270 15.94 -5.17 -6.65
N ASN A 271 15.40 -4.74 -7.78
CA ASN A 271 15.81 -3.51 -8.46
C ASN A 271 15.08 -2.26 -7.95
N ILE A 272 13.95 -2.46 -7.30
CA ILE A 272 13.16 -1.43 -6.63
C ILE A 272 12.58 -1.99 -5.34
N ILE A 273 12.46 -1.15 -4.32
CA ILE A 273 11.86 -1.54 -3.03
C ILE A 273 10.69 -0.60 -2.74
N ILE A 274 9.50 -1.17 -2.67
CA ILE A 274 8.27 -0.45 -2.32
C ILE A 274 7.94 -0.80 -0.87
N ALA A 275 7.83 0.20 -0.01
CA ALA A 275 7.66 -0.03 1.42
C ALA A 275 6.69 0.96 2.07
N VAL A 276 6.20 0.62 3.25
CA VAL A 276 5.59 1.58 4.17
C VAL A 276 6.61 2.00 5.23
N PRO A 277 6.56 3.25 5.73
CA PRO A 277 7.50 3.76 6.73
C PRO A 277 7.74 2.82 7.90
N LEU A 278 6.69 2.23 8.46
CA LEU A 278 6.78 1.31 9.60
C LEU A 278 7.78 0.15 9.40
N ILE A 279 7.87 -0.39 8.18
CA ILE A 279 8.81 -1.49 7.86
C ILE A 279 10.25 -0.97 7.96
N ILE A 280 10.51 0.17 7.34
CA ILE A 280 11.85 0.78 7.30
C ILE A 280 12.28 1.25 8.70
N GLU A 281 11.36 1.83 9.46
CA GLU A 281 11.60 2.26 10.85
C GLU A 281 11.94 1.07 11.77
N LYS A 282 11.26 -0.06 11.62
CA LYS A 282 11.60 -1.29 12.36
C LYS A 282 12.98 -1.82 11.99
N VAL A 283 13.36 -1.77 10.72
CA VAL A 283 14.71 -2.14 10.28
C VAL A 283 15.73 -1.19 10.87
N TYR A 284 15.47 0.13 10.83
CA TYR A 284 16.32 1.16 11.44
C TYR A 284 16.55 0.88 12.94
N LYS A 285 15.47 0.81 13.72
CA LYS A 285 15.52 0.56 15.17
C LYS A 285 16.26 -0.75 15.51
N SER A 286 16.02 -1.82 14.76
CA SER A 286 16.62 -3.13 15.07
C SER A 286 18.09 -3.28 14.70
N LYS A 287 18.57 -2.60 13.66
CA LYS A 287 19.91 -2.81 13.08
C LYS A 287 20.81 -1.59 13.20
N ILE A 288 20.30 -0.38 12.97
CA ILE A 288 21.10 0.81 12.75
C ILE A 288 21.24 1.62 14.03
N GLN A 289 20.16 1.83 14.75
CA GLN A 289 20.13 2.66 15.95
C GLN A 289 21.19 2.19 16.96
N LYS A 290 21.29 0.89 17.20
CA LYS A 290 22.31 0.29 18.10
C LYS A 290 23.75 0.55 17.66
N ILE A 291 23.99 0.76 16.37
CA ILE A 291 25.34 1.07 15.83
C ILE A 291 25.64 2.56 16.00
N VAL A 292 24.68 3.41 15.69
CA VAL A 292 24.82 4.88 15.75
C VAL A 292 24.92 5.37 17.19
N GLU A 293 24.20 4.76 18.11
CA GLU A 293 24.20 5.10 19.55
C GLU A 293 25.44 4.64 20.31
N LYS A 294 26.28 3.77 19.74
CA LYS A 294 27.59 3.45 20.35
C LYS A 294 28.41 4.73 20.54
N GLY A 295 28.78 5.00 21.78
CA GLY A 295 29.46 6.26 22.18
C GLY A 295 30.65 6.63 21.32
N SER A 296 31.42 5.65 20.80
CA SER A 296 32.52 5.87 19.85
C SER A 296 32.02 6.40 18.50
N VAL A 297 30.93 5.88 17.94
CA VAL A 297 30.36 6.32 16.66
C VAL A 297 29.75 7.71 16.81
N LYS A 298 28.97 7.95 17.87
CA LYS A 298 28.36 9.25 18.18
C LYS A 298 29.39 10.37 18.33
N THR A 299 30.60 10.07 18.87
CA THR A 299 31.67 11.02 19.01
C THR A 299 32.39 11.29 17.68
N LEU A 300 32.59 10.26 16.86
CA LEU A 300 33.23 10.36 15.55
C LEU A 300 32.36 11.09 14.52
N LEU A 301 31.04 10.97 14.63
CA LEU A 301 30.07 11.71 13.79
C LEU A 301 30.07 13.23 14.04
N LYS A 302 30.78 13.71 15.08
CA LYS A 302 30.97 15.16 15.34
C LYS A 302 32.22 15.75 14.67
N VAL A 303 33.05 14.94 14.00
CA VAL A 303 34.29 15.37 13.36
C VAL A 303 34.07 15.47 11.84
N PRO A 304 34.13 16.69 11.24
CA PRO A 304 33.61 16.97 9.88
C PRO A 304 34.16 16.13 8.72
N VAL A 305 35.35 15.56 8.80
CA VAL A 305 35.93 14.71 7.74
C VAL A 305 35.62 13.23 8.00
N ILE A 306 35.65 12.84 9.26
CA ILE A 306 35.39 11.45 9.70
C ILE A 306 33.90 11.14 9.58
N ASP A 307 33.03 12.12 9.83
CA ASP A 307 31.58 12.05 9.68
C ASP A 307 31.18 11.55 8.29
N LYS A 308 31.66 12.20 7.22
CA LYS A 308 31.34 11.77 5.84
C LYS A 308 31.80 10.36 5.49
N MET A 309 32.96 9.92 6.03
CA MET A 309 33.43 8.55 5.82
C MET A 309 32.56 7.52 6.53
N ILE A 310 32.13 7.82 7.76
CA ILE A 310 31.26 6.95 8.55
C ILE A 310 29.88 6.89 7.92
N GLN A 311 29.30 8.03 7.53
CA GLN A 311 28.02 8.12 6.84
C GLN A 311 28.02 7.28 5.56
N LYS A 312 29.05 7.41 4.73
CA LYS A 312 29.19 6.60 3.49
C LYS A 312 29.31 5.11 3.80
N LYS A 313 30.02 4.72 4.87
CA LYS A 313 30.13 3.32 5.29
C LYS A 313 28.77 2.79 5.76
N ILE A 314 28.06 3.52 6.60
CA ILE A 314 26.72 3.15 7.09
C ILE A 314 25.76 3.03 5.92
N CYS A 315 25.75 3.98 4.99
CA CYS A 315 24.95 3.90 3.78
C CYS A 315 25.25 2.64 2.97
N GLY A 316 26.52 2.33 2.73
CA GLY A 316 26.95 1.14 1.99
C GLY A 316 26.53 -0.17 2.67
N GLU A 317 26.62 -0.26 4.01
CA GLU A 317 26.17 -1.41 4.78
C GLU A 317 24.64 -1.57 4.69
N LEU A 318 23.89 -0.46 4.74
CA LEU A 318 22.45 -0.45 4.56
C LEU A 318 22.04 -0.88 3.15
N VAL A 319 22.62 -0.27 2.12
CA VAL A 319 22.35 -0.64 0.73
C VAL A 319 22.62 -2.13 0.52
N SER A 320 23.74 -2.63 1.04
CA SER A 320 24.08 -4.06 0.98
C SER A 320 23.06 -4.94 1.72
N ALA A 321 22.60 -4.51 2.90
CA ALA A 321 21.59 -5.23 3.69
C ALA A 321 20.23 -5.31 3.00
N PHE A 322 19.88 -4.30 2.18
CA PHE A 322 18.68 -4.28 1.35
C PHE A 322 18.86 -4.98 -0.03
N GLY A 323 19.93 -5.77 -0.21
CA GLY A 323 20.19 -6.55 -1.43
C GLY A 323 21.19 -5.92 -2.39
N GLY A 324 21.51 -4.63 -2.25
CA GLY A 324 22.59 -3.94 -2.95
C GLY A 324 22.36 -3.62 -4.43
N ASN A 325 21.19 -3.91 -4.98
CA ASN A 325 20.90 -3.83 -6.43
C ASN A 325 19.73 -2.89 -6.79
N PHE A 326 19.12 -2.23 -5.81
CA PHE A 326 17.97 -1.36 -6.04
C PHE A 326 18.38 0.06 -6.44
N VAL A 327 17.54 0.71 -7.24
CA VAL A 327 17.66 2.12 -7.61
C VAL A 327 17.32 2.98 -6.38
N GLU A 328 16.16 2.75 -5.78
CA GLU A 328 15.70 3.47 -4.60
C GLU A 328 14.70 2.67 -3.77
N VAL A 329 14.47 3.15 -2.54
CA VAL A 329 13.37 2.71 -1.66
C VAL A 329 12.28 3.76 -1.72
N ILE A 330 11.11 3.40 -2.28
CA ILE A 330 9.94 4.30 -2.31
C ILE A 330 9.06 4.00 -1.10
N MET A 331 8.83 5.01 -0.28
CA MET A 331 7.97 4.91 0.89
C MET A 331 6.66 5.66 0.67
N GLY A 332 5.56 5.07 1.10
CA GLY A 332 4.23 5.67 0.98
C GLY A 332 3.23 5.07 1.95
N GLY A 333 2.01 5.64 1.95
CA GLY A 333 0.88 5.12 2.73
C GLY A 333 0.80 5.58 4.19
N ALA A 334 1.85 6.19 4.73
CA ALA A 334 1.88 6.80 6.06
C ALA A 334 2.96 7.89 6.14
N ALA A 335 2.90 8.74 7.16
CA ALA A 335 3.97 9.69 7.44
C ALA A 335 5.25 8.96 7.85
N PHE A 336 6.40 9.43 7.36
CA PHE A 336 7.70 8.91 7.75
C PHE A 336 8.24 9.66 8.96
N ASN A 337 8.83 8.94 9.91
CA ASN A 337 9.41 9.53 11.12
C ASN A 337 10.50 10.54 10.74
N LYS A 338 10.37 11.78 11.20
CA LYS A 338 11.24 12.91 10.79
C LYS A 338 12.71 12.71 11.18
N GLU A 339 13.01 12.09 12.32
CA GLU A 339 14.40 11.83 12.75
C GLU A 339 15.04 10.75 11.89
N ILE A 340 14.31 9.68 11.59
CA ILE A 340 14.80 8.60 10.72
C ILE A 340 14.97 9.10 9.29
N GLU A 341 14.04 9.93 8.81
CA GLU A 341 14.14 10.56 7.49
C GLU A 341 15.38 11.48 7.44
N LYS A 342 15.59 12.31 8.46
CA LYS A 342 16.78 13.16 8.57
C LYS A 342 18.06 12.34 8.56
N PHE A 343 18.08 11.23 9.29
CA PHE A 343 19.24 10.32 9.29
C PHE A 343 19.49 9.75 7.89
N PHE A 344 18.47 9.27 7.18
CA PHE A 344 18.61 8.75 5.81
C PHE A 344 19.03 9.81 4.80
N TRP A 345 18.56 11.05 5.01
CA TRP A 345 19.03 12.21 4.26
C TRP A 345 20.51 12.47 4.48
N ASP A 346 20.95 12.52 5.73
CA ASP A 346 22.34 12.84 6.11
C ASP A 346 23.34 11.81 5.57
N ILE A 347 22.99 10.53 5.57
CA ILE A 347 23.85 9.47 5.00
C ILE A 347 23.70 9.30 3.48
N ALA A 348 22.90 10.15 2.82
CA ALA A 348 22.59 10.07 1.39
C ALA A 348 22.03 8.69 0.95
N PHE A 349 21.20 8.05 1.78
CA PHE A 349 20.55 6.80 1.42
C PHE A 349 19.55 7.02 0.27
N PRO A 350 19.48 6.13 -0.76
CA PRO A 350 18.60 6.28 -1.89
C PRO A 350 17.16 5.92 -1.51
N TYR A 351 16.41 6.89 -0.97
CA TYR A 351 15.00 6.76 -0.63
C TYR A 351 14.21 7.93 -1.16
N THR A 352 12.92 7.76 -1.27
CA THR A 352 11.96 8.84 -1.48
C THR A 352 10.65 8.57 -0.73
N VAL A 353 9.88 9.63 -0.49
CA VAL A 353 8.54 9.54 0.08
C VAL A 353 7.55 10.02 -0.97
N GLY A 354 6.65 9.11 -1.39
CA GLY A 354 5.54 9.42 -2.27
C GLY A 354 4.23 9.59 -1.50
N TYR A 355 3.32 10.35 -2.06
CA TYR A 355 1.98 10.55 -1.51
C TYR A 355 0.91 10.13 -2.50
N GLY A 356 -0.13 9.52 -1.95
CA GLY A 356 -1.27 9.10 -2.73
C GLY A 356 -2.37 8.47 -1.87
N MET A 357 -3.47 8.11 -2.55
CA MET A 357 -4.63 7.48 -1.93
C MET A 357 -5.29 6.51 -2.90
N THR A 358 -6.11 5.61 -2.39
CA THR A 358 -6.80 4.61 -3.22
C THR A 358 -7.61 5.25 -4.34
N GLU A 359 -8.23 6.40 -4.08
CA GLU A 359 -9.03 7.17 -5.01
C GLU A 359 -8.21 7.80 -6.16
N CYS A 360 -6.87 7.67 -6.12
CA CYS A 360 -5.94 8.12 -7.16
C CYS A 360 -5.12 6.98 -7.82
N ALA A 361 -5.41 5.75 -7.52
CA ALA A 361 -4.91 4.51 -8.14
C ALA A 361 -3.38 4.22 -8.12
N PRO A 362 -2.53 4.58 -7.15
CA PRO A 362 -2.76 5.43 -6.00
C PRO A 362 -2.06 6.80 -6.04
N ILE A 363 -1.12 7.07 -7.00
CA ILE A 363 -0.11 8.17 -6.90
C ILE A 363 -0.71 9.55 -7.10
N ILE A 364 -0.26 10.51 -6.30
CA ILE A 364 -0.52 11.95 -6.46
C ILE A 364 0.81 12.70 -6.61
N THR A 365 1.77 12.51 -5.71
CA THR A 365 3.08 13.16 -5.76
C THR A 365 4.22 12.19 -5.55
N TYR A 366 5.36 12.53 -6.14
CA TYR A 366 6.61 11.79 -6.05
C TYR A 366 7.77 12.70 -6.47
N ALA A 367 8.96 12.42 -5.97
CA ALA A 367 10.22 12.92 -6.53
C ALA A 367 11.24 11.80 -6.49
N HIS A 368 12.03 11.63 -7.54
CA HIS A 368 13.14 10.67 -7.56
C HIS A 368 14.15 10.98 -6.43
N TYR A 369 14.85 9.96 -5.94
CA TYR A 369 15.69 10.11 -4.74
C TYR A 369 16.79 11.19 -4.85
N ASP A 370 17.20 11.58 -6.04
CA ASP A 370 18.17 12.65 -6.31
C ASP A 370 17.54 14.06 -6.46
N ASP A 371 16.19 14.14 -6.67
CA ASP A 371 15.41 15.40 -6.70
C ASP A 371 14.50 15.56 -5.47
N LYS A 372 14.58 14.66 -4.47
CA LYS A 372 13.76 14.75 -3.27
C LYS A 372 14.15 15.97 -2.41
N ARG A 373 13.21 16.41 -1.58
CA ARG A 373 13.45 17.37 -0.51
C ARG A 373 13.10 16.76 0.84
N LEU A 374 13.87 17.10 1.84
CA LEU A 374 13.67 16.62 3.21
C LEU A 374 12.27 17.00 3.70
N TYR A 375 11.53 16.02 4.23
CA TYR A 375 10.15 16.11 4.72
C TYR A 375 9.08 16.39 3.66
N SER A 376 9.43 16.41 2.39
CA SER A 376 8.49 16.57 1.28
C SER A 376 8.04 15.21 0.73
N CYS A 377 6.81 15.17 0.22
CA CYS A 377 6.28 14.04 -0.53
C CYS A 377 6.47 14.18 -2.06
N GLY A 378 7.39 15.06 -2.49
CA GLY A 378 7.69 15.29 -3.90
C GLY A 378 6.74 16.28 -4.59
N LYS A 379 6.77 16.25 -5.92
CA LYS A 379 5.98 17.10 -6.84
C LYS A 379 4.82 16.31 -7.44
N ALA A 380 3.87 17.02 -8.05
CA ALA A 380 2.79 16.38 -8.81
C ALA A 380 3.34 15.32 -9.80
N ALA A 381 2.77 14.14 -9.77
CA ALA A 381 3.16 13.07 -10.67
C ALA A 381 2.78 13.39 -12.14
N LEU A 382 3.28 12.58 -13.08
CA LEU A 382 3.08 12.80 -14.52
C LEU A 382 1.59 12.94 -14.87
N ASN A 383 1.23 14.00 -15.59
CA ASN A 383 -0.13 14.33 -16.02
C ASN A 383 -1.12 14.59 -14.86
N ILE A 384 -0.63 14.83 -13.66
CA ILE A 384 -1.44 15.13 -12.47
C ILE A 384 -1.21 16.59 -12.10
N SER A 385 -2.28 17.25 -11.69
CA SER A 385 -2.25 18.58 -11.11
C SER A 385 -2.62 18.52 -9.63
N ILE A 386 -1.97 19.34 -8.82
CA ILE A 386 -2.29 19.50 -7.40
C ILE A 386 -2.50 21.00 -7.10
N ARG A 387 -3.40 21.28 -6.17
CA ARG A 387 -3.57 22.61 -5.59
C ARG A 387 -3.83 22.51 -4.10
N ILE A 388 -3.55 23.57 -3.40
CA ILE A 388 -3.93 23.73 -1.99
C ILE A 388 -5.10 24.71 -1.95
N ASP A 389 -6.18 24.32 -1.29
CA ASP A 389 -7.33 25.19 -1.05
C ASP A 389 -6.99 26.20 0.06
N SER A 390 -6.23 27.22 -0.30
CA SER A 390 -5.66 28.23 0.58
C SER A 390 -5.44 29.55 -0.14
N PRO A 391 -5.58 30.70 0.54
CA PRO A 391 -5.27 32.02 -0.03
C PRO A 391 -3.77 32.25 -0.28
N ASP A 392 -2.88 31.54 0.41
CA ASP A 392 -1.42 31.54 0.21
C ASP A 392 -0.89 30.11 0.37
N PRO A 393 -0.90 29.29 -0.70
CA PRO A 393 -0.52 27.88 -0.67
C PRO A 393 0.89 27.58 -0.16
N GLU A 394 1.79 28.57 -0.19
CA GLU A 394 3.16 28.41 0.27
C GLU A 394 3.29 28.57 1.80
N LYS A 395 2.41 29.34 2.43
CA LYS A 395 2.51 29.74 3.85
C LYS A 395 1.34 29.31 4.70
N ILE A 396 0.16 29.24 4.11
CA ILE A 396 -1.09 28.93 4.80
C ILE A 396 -1.54 27.55 4.33
N GLU A 397 -1.65 26.63 5.25
CA GLU A 397 -2.12 25.28 4.96
C GLU A 397 -3.58 25.26 4.51
N GLY A 398 -3.89 24.36 3.58
CA GLY A 398 -5.24 24.12 3.09
C GLY A 398 -5.41 22.68 2.66
N GLU A 399 -6.64 22.31 2.27
CA GLU A 399 -6.91 20.99 1.75
C GLU A 399 -6.15 20.74 0.44
N ILE A 400 -5.44 19.62 0.38
CA ILE A 400 -4.79 19.15 -0.84
C ILE A 400 -5.87 18.63 -1.78
N GLN A 401 -5.92 19.20 -2.98
CA GLN A 401 -6.84 18.78 -4.04
C GLN A 401 -6.04 18.35 -5.26
N THR A 402 -6.51 17.31 -5.96
CA THR A 402 -5.84 16.77 -7.14
C THR A 402 -6.77 16.60 -8.32
N TYR A 403 -6.21 16.74 -9.52
CA TYR A 403 -6.91 16.54 -10.78
C TYR A 403 -6.01 15.83 -11.78
N GLY A 404 -6.55 14.86 -12.51
CA GLY A 404 -5.79 14.12 -13.52
C GLY A 404 -6.45 12.82 -13.95
N PRO A 405 -5.82 12.09 -14.88
CA PRO A 405 -6.34 10.82 -15.35
C PRO A 405 -6.33 9.72 -14.30
N ASN A 406 -5.59 9.87 -13.22
CA ASN A 406 -5.44 8.92 -12.11
C ASN A 406 -6.65 8.84 -11.17
N ILE A 407 -7.60 9.79 -11.21
CA ILE A 407 -8.70 9.86 -10.24
C ILE A 407 -9.79 8.81 -10.49
N ALA A 408 -10.36 8.29 -9.41
CA ALA A 408 -11.46 7.33 -9.41
C ALA A 408 -12.75 7.91 -10.03
N LEU A 409 -13.70 7.03 -10.36
CA LEU A 409 -15.06 7.42 -10.79
C LEU A 409 -15.94 7.83 -9.60
N GLY A 410 -15.55 7.53 -8.37
CA GLY A 410 -16.31 7.73 -7.15
C GLY A 410 -16.41 6.43 -6.34
N TYR A 411 -17.43 6.34 -5.48
CA TYR A 411 -17.67 5.21 -4.61
C TYR A 411 -18.85 4.37 -5.08
N TYR A 412 -18.64 3.06 -5.18
CA TYR A 412 -19.65 2.10 -5.64
C TYR A 412 -20.88 2.11 -4.74
N LYS A 413 -22.06 2.33 -5.31
CA LYS A 413 -23.36 2.44 -4.61
C LYS A 413 -23.38 3.47 -3.47
N ASN A 414 -22.65 4.56 -3.61
CA ASN A 414 -22.62 5.63 -2.62
C ASN A 414 -22.47 7.00 -3.30
N GLU A 415 -23.60 7.52 -3.81
CA GLU A 415 -23.66 8.77 -4.55
C GLU A 415 -23.35 9.99 -3.69
N GLU A 416 -23.80 10.00 -2.43
CA GLU A 416 -23.55 11.08 -1.48
C GLU A 416 -22.04 11.23 -1.23
N ALA A 417 -21.37 10.13 -0.84
CA ALA A 417 -19.93 10.15 -0.64
C ALA A 417 -19.15 10.46 -1.94
N THR A 418 -19.69 10.08 -3.10
CA THR A 418 -19.10 10.42 -4.40
C THR A 418 -19.19 11.92 -4.66
N LYS A 419 -20.33 12.55 -4.39
CA LYS A 419 -20.50 13.99 -4.52
C LYS A 419 -19.53 14.75 -3.61
N ASP A 420 -19.38 14.29 -2.36
CA ASP A 420 -18.47 14.92 -1.40
C ASP A 420 -16.97 14.75 -1.76
N LEU A 421 -16.65 13.73 -2.58
CA LEU A 421 -15.28 13.47 -3.02
C LEU A 421 -14.76 14.55 -3.98
N PHE A 422 -15.63 15.23 -4.69
CA PHE A 422 -15.24 16.21 -5.71
C PHE A 422 -15.68 17.63 -5.34
N THR A 423 -14.89 18.60 -5.77
CA THR A 423 -15.28 20.00 -5.77
C THR A 423 -16.25 20.30 -6.93
N GLU A 424 -16.91 21.44 -6.92
CA GLU A 424 -17.82 21.87 -8.00
C GLU A 424 -17.10 21.98 -9.36
N ASP A 425 -15.82 22.34 -9.37
CA ASP A 425 -14.96 22.43 -10.56
C ASP A 425 -14.23 21.11 -10.89
N GLY A 426 -14.59 19.99 -10.23
CA GLY A 426 -14.19 18.62 -10.57
C GLY A 426 -12.84 18.16 -10.01
N TRP A 427 -12.23 18.87 -9.06
CA TRP A 427 -11.05 18.41 -8.36
C TRP A 427 -11.41 17.40 -7.29
N LEU A 428 -10.57 16.38 -7.12
CA LEU A 428 -10.73 15.39 -6.05
C LEU A 428 -10.20 15.97 -4.73
N ARG A 429 -11.03 15.92 -3.70
CA ARG A 429 -10.71 16.29 -2.33
C ARG A 429 -10.00 15.14 -1.63
N THR A 430 -8.79 15.37 -1.15
CA THR A 430 -8.05 14.29 -0.47
C THR A 430 -8.43 14.15 1.01
N GLY A 431 -8.92 15.22 1.62
CA GLY A 431 -9.14 15.33 3.05
C GLY A 431 -7.85 15.45 3.87
N ASP A 432 -6.70 15.55 3.19
CA ASP A 432 -5.40 15.81 3.80
C ASP A 432 -5.04 17.28 3.65
N MET A 433 -4.38 17.85 4.66
CA MET A 433 -3.95 19.25 4.71
C MET A 433 -2.47 19.37 4.39
N GLY A 434 -2.08 20.42 3.70
CA GLY A 434 -0.68 20.64 3.33
C GLY A 434 -0.38 22.01 2.79
N ILE A 435 0.87 22.21 2.42
CA ILE A 435 1.41 23.38 1.69
C ILE A 435 2.23 22.91 0.50
N ILE A 436 2.36 23.77 -0.51
CA ILE A 436 3.25 23.56 -1.66
C ILE A 436 4.26 24.71 -1.68
N ASP A 437 5.55 24.38 -1.73
CA ASP A 437 6.57 25.42 -1.88
C ASP A 437 6.64 25.97 -3.32
N LYS A 438 7.39 27.08 -3.51
CA LYS A 438 7.57 27.76 -4.80
C LYS A 438 8.10 26.87 -5.93
N ASP A 439 8.76 25.76 -5.59
CA ASP A 439 9.32 24.81 -6.56
C ASP A 439 8.40 23.60 -6.78
N GLY A 440 7.20 23.60 -6.18
CA GLY A 440 6.15 22.62 -6.37
C GLY A 440 6.23 21.39 -5.48
N TYR A 441 7.08 21.39 -4.42
CA TYR A 441 7.14 20.28 -3.48
C TYR A 441 6.01 20.37 -2.45
N LEU A 442 5.32 19.24 -2.28
CA LEU A 442 4.22 19.08 -1.33
C LEU A 442 4.74 18.68 0.05
N TYR A 443 4.24 19.35 1.09
CA TYR A 443 4.46 19.01 2.49
C TYR A 443 3.11 18.76 3.16
N ILE A 444 2.88 17.52 3.58
CA ILE A 444 1.65 17.12 4.27
C ILE A 444 1.75 17.53 5.74
N ARG A 445 0.63 18.05 6.29
CA ARG A 445 0.50 18.42 7.70
C ARG A 445 -0.29 17.40 8.51
N GLY A 446 -1.36 16.86 7.97
CA GLY A 446 -2.20 15.85 8.60
C GLY A 446 -3.58 15.78 7.96
N ARG A 447 -4.52 15.10 8.63
CA ARG A 447 -5.89 14.94 8.13
C ARG A 447 -6.84 15.96 8.72
N TYR A 448 -7.62 16.61 7.86
CA TYR A 448 -8.64 17.57 8.28
C TYR A 448 -9.59 17.01 9.36
N LYS A 449 -10.07 15.76 9.17
CA LYS A 449 -10.99 15.10 10.12
C LYS A 449 -10.38 14.71 11.46
N CYS A 450 -9.06 14.66 11.56
CA CYS A 450 -8.33 14.31 12.79
C CYS A 450 -7.78 15.55 13.50
N MET A 451 -7.87 16.72 12.90
CA MET A 451 -7.34 17.98 13.40
C MET A 451 -8.11 18.45 14.64
N PHE A 452 -7.40 18.96 15.63
CA PHE A 452 -7.95 19.70 16.77
C PHE A 452 -7.77 21.20 16.57
N LEU A 453 -8.69 22.00 17.08
CA LEU A 453 -8.51 23.44 17.16
C LEU A 453 -7.88 23.79 18.50
N GLY A 454 -6.69 24.33 18.48
CA GLY A 454 -6.03 24.85 19.67
C GLY A 454 -6.76 26.06 20.27
N PRO A 455 -6.44 26.44 21.52
CA PRO A 455 -7.11 27.53 22.24
C PRO A 455 -7.11 28.89 21.51
N ASN A 456 -6.13 29.11 20.63
CA ASN A 456 -5.98 30.34 19.85
C ASN A 456 -6.42 30.18 18.40
N GLY A 457 -7.18 29.11 18.07
CA GLY A 457 -7.65 28.83 16.71
C GLY A 457 -6.59 28.22 15.77
N GLN A 458 -5.44 27.78 16.29
CA GLN A 458 -4.43 27.08 15.47
C GLN A 458 -4.84 25.63 15.25
N ASN A 459 -4.55 25.14 14.06
CA ASN A 459 -4.71 23.74 13.71
C ASN A 459 -3.65 22.89 14.42
N ILE A 460 -4.07 21.84 15.10
CA ILE A 460 -3.21 20.84 15.73
C ILE A 460 -3.46 19.51 15.04
N TYR A 461 -2.42 18.96 14.45
CA TYR A 461 -2.45 17.67 13.76
C TYR A 461 -1.90 16.58 14.68
N PRO A 462 -2.75 15.67 15.20
CA PRO A 462 -2.31 14.62 16.11
C PRO A 462 -1.16 13.79 15.55
N GLU A 463 -1.20 13.48 14.25
CA GLU A 463 -0.19 12.66 13.58
C GLU A 463 1.22 13.29 13.65
N GLU A 464 1.35 14.61 13.60
CA GLU A 464 2.65 15.27 13.79
C GLU A 464 3.18 15.08 15.22
N LEU A 465 2.31 15.19 16.21
CA LEU A 465 2.67 15.00 17.61
C LEU A 465 3.04 13.54 17.91
N GLU A 466 2.25 12.61 17.38
CA GLU A 466 2.47 11.17 17.49
C GLU A 466 3.80 10.76 16.84
N SER A 467 4.15 11.35 15.70
CA SER A 467 5.45 11.11 15.06
C SER A 467 6.62 11.50 15.97
N VAL A 468 6.50 12.60 16.72
CA VAL A 468 7.50 12.99 17.71
C VAL A 468 7.52 12.02 18.88
N ILE A 469 6.37 11.69 19.47
CA ILE A 469 6.27 10.76 20.61
C ILE A 469 6.85 9.39 20.24
N ASN A 470 6.55 8.88 19.06
CA ASN A 470 7.00 7.58 18.57
C ASN A 470 8.52 7.52 18.31
N SER A 471 9.24 8.66 18.25
CA SER A 471 10.69 8.69 18.16
C SER A 471 11.40 8.40 19.47
N PHE A 472 10.72 8.60 20.60
CA PHE A 472 11.31 8.38 21.92
C PHE A 472 11.52 6.90 22.25
N ALA A 473 12.54 6.64 23.06
CA ALA A 473 12.88 5.28 23.49
C ALA A 473 11.70 4.61 24.21
N TYR A 474 11.54 3.31 23.97
CA TYR A 474 10.49 2.47 24.54
C TYR A 474 9.04 2.82 24.13
N VAL A 475 8.83 3.65 23.12
CA VAL A 475 7.52 3.85 22.52
C VAL A 475 7.37 2.94 21.30
N VAL A 476 6.35 2.08 21.31
CA VAL A 476 5.95 1.28 20.14
C VAL A 476 5.06 2.11 19.25
N ASP A 477 4.02 2.72 19.83
CA ASP A 477 3.09 3.58 19.11
C ASP A 477 2.36 4.50 20.08
N SER A 478 1.79 5.59 19.55
CA SER A 478 1.04 6.55 20.33
C SER A 478 -0.17 7.08 19.57
N LEU A 479 -1.15 7.61 20.34
CA LEU A 479 -2.34 8.26 19.83
C LEU A 479 -2.59 9.51 20.65
N VAL A 480 -2.62 10.68 20.02
CA VAL A 480 -2.95 11.94 20.69
C VAL A 480 -4.45 12.21 20.58
N ILE A 481 -5.07 12.45 21.73
CA ILE A 481 -6.49 12.76 21.84
C ILE A 481 -6.70 14.09 22.58
N GLU A 482 -7.83 14.72 22.35
CA GLU A 482 -8.30 15.83 23.17
C GLU A 482 -9.03 15.26 24.40
N ASP A 483 -8.62 15.68 25.59
CA ASP A 483 -9.21 15.27 26.86
C ASP A 483 -9.27 16.46 27.81
N ASN A 484 -10.46 16.80 28.30
CA ASN A 484 -10.69 17.90 29.25
C ASN A 484 -10.01 19.24 28.87
N GLY A 485 -10.12 19.64 27.59
CA GLY A 485 -9.55 20.90 27.08
C GLY A 485 -8.03 20.90 27.06
N GLY A 486 -7.41 19.75 26.89
CA GLY A 486 -5.98 19.59 26.68
C GLY A 486 -5.64 18.35 25.86
N LEU A 487 -4.38 18.19 25.51
CA LEU A 487 -3.93 17.05 24.75
C LEU A 487 -3.37 15.97 25.67
N THR A 488 -3.83 14.74 25.51
CA THR A 488 -3.36 13.54 26.19
C THR A 488 -2.75 12.60 25.17
N ALA A 489 -1.55 12.11 25.45
CA ALA A 489 -0.91 11.06 24.65
C ALA A 489 -1.24 9.70 25.26
N LEU A 490 -1.99 8.87 24.52
CA LEU A 490 -2.11 7.45 24.80
C LEU A 490 -0.88 6.78 24.21
N VAL A 491 -0.11 6.07 25.02
CA VAL A 491 1.17 5.45 24.59
C VAL A 491 1.11 3.96 24.84
N TYR A 492 1.47 3.17 23.82
CA TYR A 492 1.74 1.74 23.99
C TYR A 492 3.25 1.53 24.12
N PRO A 493 3.73 1.15 25.34
CA PRO A 493 5.15 0.97 25.60
C PRO A 493 5.72 -0.31 24.98
N ASP A 494 7.01 -0.31 24.71
CA ASP A 494 7.78 -1.52 24.37
C ASP A 494 8.14 -2.29 25.65
N TYR A 495 7.15 -2.95 26.22
CA TYR A 495 7.32 -3.75 27.44
C TYR A 495 8.37 -4.84 27.27
N HIS A 496 8.49 -5.43 26.07
CA HIS A 496 9.46 -6.47 25.79
C HIS A 496 10.90 -5.94 25.83
N GLN A 497 11.16 -4.78 25.22
CA GLN A 497 12.49 -4.16 25.27
C GLN A 497 12.79 -3.67 26.70
N GLY A 498 11.80 -3.16 27.42
CA GLY A 498 11.96 -2.75 28.83
C GLY A 498 12.39 -3.94 29.71
N GLU A 499 11.77 -5.11 29.57
CA GLU A 499 12.18 -6.34 30.27
C GLU A 499 13.60 -6.77 29.92
N LEU A 500 14.00 -6.71 28.64
CA LEU A 500 15.35 -7.03 28.20
C LEU A 500 16.40 -6.08 28.81
N ASP A 501 16.02 -4.83 29.07
CA ASP A 501 16.87 -3.82 29.70
C ASP A 501 16.77 -3.82 31.25
N GLY A 502 16.07 -4.81 31.82
CA GLY A 502 15.96 -5.04 33.26
C GLY A 502 14.95 -4.15 33.98
N MET A 503 14.05 -3.48 33.26
CA MET A 503 12.98 -2.67 33.83
C MET A 503 11.69 -3.47 34.02
N ASN A 504 11.04 -3.32 35.16
CA ASN A 504 9.65 -3.76 35.29
C ASN A 504 8.69 -2.75 34.66
N ARG A 505 7.42 -3.09 34.57
CA ARG A 505 6.40 -2.28 33.91
C ARG A 505 6.29 -0.88 34.53
N GLU A 506 6.30 -0.79 35.85
CA GLU A 506 6.17 0.49 36.58
C GLU A 506 7.39 1.39 36.35
N ASP A 507 8.60 0.82 36.32
CA ASP A 507 9.84 1.56 36.06
C ASP A 507 9.88 2.08 34.62
N LEU A 508 9.40 1.29 33.66
CA LEU A 508 9.30 1.69 32.27
C LEU A 508 8.30 2.84 32.09
N GLU A 509 7.11 2.76 32.71
CA GLU A 509 6.10 3.81 32.67
C GLU A 509 6.57 5.11 33.35
N LYS A 510 7.31 5.01 34.45
CA LYS A 510 8.00 6.17 35.07
C LYS A 510 9.03 6.80 34.13
N THR A 511 9.83 5.96 33.47
CA THR A 511 10.82 6.41 32.50
C THR A 511 10.17 7.20 31.36
N LEU A 512 9.12 6.65 30.75
CA LEU A 512 8.35 7.30 29.69
C LEU A 512 7.69 8.61 30.18
N THR A 513 7.15 8.61 31.39
CA THR A 513 6.56 9.83 31.98
C THR A 513 7.64 10.93 32.16
N SER A 514 8.86 10.56 32.54
CA SER A 514 9.97 11.49 32.70
C SER A 514 10.43 12.14 31.38
N GLN A 515 10.12 11.54 30.23
CA GLN A 515 10.42 12.07 28.89
C GLN A 515 9.42 13.15 28.44
N LEU A 516 8.28 13.31 29.09
CA LEU A 516 7.24 14.28 28.70
C LEU A 516 7.77 15.72 28.54
N PRO A 517 8.64 16.27 29.43
CA PRO A 517 9.21 17.61 29.23
C PRO A 517 10.07 17.70 27.95
N GLU A 518 10.77 16.62 27.57
CA GLU A 518 11.59 16.56 26.38
C GLU A 518 10.71 16.47 25.13
N ILE A 519 9.72 15.57 25.10
CA ILE A 519 8.68 15.51 24.06
C ILE A 519 8.08 16.90 23.85
N ASN A 520 7.73 17.58 24.94
CA ASN A 520 7.16 18.92 24.89
C ASN A 520 8.13 20.00 24.41
N ARG A 521 9.44 19.80 24.35
CA ARG A 521 10.37 20.73 23.72
C ARG A 521 10.36 20.61 22.20
N GLU A 522 10.14 19.40 21.69
CA GLU A 522 10.17 19.10 20.25
C GLU A 522 8.86 19.49 19.53
N ILE A 523 7.76 19.70 20.26
CA ILE A 523 6.45 20.05 19.70
C ILE A 523 6.10 21.52 19.91
N PRO A 524 5.23 22.11 19.05
CA PRO A 524 4.83 23.52 19.16
C PRO A 524 4.24 23.88 20.52
N ASN A 525 4.47 25.12 20.99
CA ASN A 525 4.00 25.57 22.29
C ASN A 525 2.47 25.54 22.47
N TYR A 526 1.74 25.67 21.38
CA TYR A 526 0.27 25.63 21.37
C TYR A 526 -0.31 24.19 21.39
N ALA A 527 0.54 23.17 21.19
CA ALA A 527 0.15 21.76 21.09
C ALA A 527 0.79 20.88 22.18
N LYS A 528 1.10 21.45 23.36
CA LYS A 528 1.76 20.71 24.45
C LYS A 528 0.89 19.60 24.99
N ILE A 529 1.51 18.42 25.15
CA ILE A 529 0.90 17.27 25.80
C ILE A 529 0.85 17.52 27.31
N LYS A 530 -0.33 17.44 27.89
CA LYS A 530 -0.53 17.59 29.34
C LYS A 530 -0.24 16.31 30.12
N LYS A 531 -0.53 15.15 29.51
CA LYS A 531 -0.52 13.86 30.19
C LYS A 531 -0.15 12.74 29.23
N ILE A 532 0.60 11.76 29.73
CA ILE A 532 0.78 10.45 29.09
C ILE A 532 -0.09 9.44 29.83
N GLU A 533 -0.82 8.62 29.10
CA GLU A 533 -1.54 7.46 29.61
C GLU A 533 -1.03 6.21 28.89
N PHE A 534 -0.80 5.14 29.64
CA PHE A 534 -0.25 3.91 29.10
C PHE A 534 -1.34 2.93 28.71
N MET A 535 -1.24 2.42 27.49
CA MET A 535 -2.14 1.39 26.98
C MET A 535 -1.64 0.01 27.46
N PRO A 536 -2.55 -0.82 28.02
CA PRO A 536 -2.18 -2.16 28.49
C PRO A 536 -1.89 -3.12 27.33
N GLU A 537 -2.49 -2.87 26.17
CA GLU A 537 -2.41 -3.65 24.94
C GLU A 537 -2.19 -2.72 23.75
N ASP A 538 -1.70 -3.26 22.61
CA ASP A 538 -1.56 -2.48 21.38
C ASP A 538 -2.91 -1.92 20.92
N PHE A 539 -2.87 -0.82 20.19
CA PHE A 539 -4.05 -0.16 19.65
C PHE A 539 -4.80 -1.07 18.67
N GLU A 540 -6.13 -1.02 18.72
CA GLU A 540 -6.93 -1.71 17.72
C GLU A 540 -6.74 -1.03 16.35
N ARG A 541 -6.41 -1.85 15.34
CA ARG A 541 -6.04 -1.36 14.01
C ARG A 541 -7.05 -1.76 12.95
N THR A 542 -7.10 -0.97 11.91
CA THR A 542 -7.74 -1.36 10.66
C THR A 542 -6.90 -2.44 9.96
N PRO A 543 -7.46 -3.17 8.97
CA PRO A 543 -6.66 -4.08 8.13
C PRO A 543 -5.48 -3.41 7.42
N LYS A 544 -5.54 -2.08 7.23
CA LYS A 544 -4.43 -1.26 6.70
C LYS A 544 -3.40 -0.86 7.76
N LYS A 545 -3.45 -1.46 8.96
CA LYS A 545 -2.57 -1.21 10.11
C LYS A 545 -2.69 0.20 10.73
N SER A 546 -3.60 1.04 10.29
CA SER A 546 -3.88 2.33 10.92
C SER A 546 -4.67 2.15 12.22
N ILE A 547 -4.36 2.93 13.25
CA ILE A 547 -5.09 2.91 14.53
C ILE A 547 -6.54 3.37 14.30
N LYS A 548 -7.50 2.65 14.89
CA LYS A 548 -8.92 3.02 14.90
C LYS A 548 -9.18 4.13 15.91
N ARG A 549 -8.77 5.35 15.57
CA ARG A 549 -8.84 6.53 16.47
C ARG A 549 -10.19 6.72 17.14
N TYR A 550 -11.30 6.45 16.46
CA TYR A 550 -12.66 6.62 16.97
C TYR A 550 -12.98 5.78 18.21
N LEU A 551 -12.24 4.69 18.47
CA LEU A 551 -12.38 3.87 19.67
C LEU A 551 -11.79 4.51 20.93
N TYR A 552 -10.92 5.49 20.77
CA TYR A 552 -10.14 6.11 21.85
C TYR A 552 -10.50 7.56 22.11
N GLN A 553 -11.37 8.15 21.29
CA GLN A 553 -11.84 9.52 21.51
C GLN A 553 -12.70 9.59 22.78
N ARG A 554 -12.37 10.53 23.67
CA ARG A 554 -13.10 10.81 24.89
C ARG A 554 -13.90 12.09 24.68
N ASN A 555 -15.21 11.93 24.61
CA ASN A 555 -16.22 13.01 24.58
C ASN A 555 -16.02 14.13 23.53
N LYS A 556 -16.94 14.15 22.57
CA LYS A 556 -17.45 15.41 22.00
C LYS A 556 -18.67 15.85 22.77
#